data_6e590d4048c19e29525a346e5d9de58f
#
_entry.id   6e590d4048c19e29525a346e5d9de58f
#
_cell.length_a   1.000
_cell.length_b   1.000
_cell.length_c   1.000
_cell.angle_alpha   90.00
_cell.angle_beta   90.00
_cell.angle_gamma   90.00
#
_symmetry.space_group_name_H-M   'P 1'
#
loop_
_entity.id
_entity.type
_entity.pdbx_description
1 polymer ?
#
loop_
_entity_poly.entity_id
_entity_poly.type
_entity_poly.pdbx_seq_one_letter_code
_entity_poly.pdbx_strand_id
1 'polypeptide(L)'
;NEILHDADKLVEALMSVNTYYHPDGQPVIFDLQLEAEALGCELYWDEGGKVPPTVRTHPFENEKKIPCRCMIPEEEDGRFPIVLKAMRKMKELVSEHTALYGLICGPFTLASHLRGQMLFMDMYDDADYVHKLIAFCKEVCASVAQMYLQNGMDIIGYVDPLLSQISSEHIEMFLLDAYAELFQHLKTCHVPSCLFVCGDATANLEVLCRMKPDCLSVDENVCMKDALAVCRKYDVVLGGNIQLTITMLHGSSQDNMKAVIDIIEQCEGTDDLIISPGCDMPFDVPVENGIACYQAVTDYENVKTALQYYDPEQTFDDVEIELLHYDDLQRPIVEVFTLDSRTCAACTYTMNMV
;
A
#
# COMPACT_ATOMS: atom_id res chain seq x y z
N ASN A 1 0.08 -16.53 8.41
CA ASN A 1 -1.22 -17.16 8.10
C ASN A 1 -2.14 -17.23 9.33
N GLU A 2 -1.68 -17.72 10.50
CA GLU A 2 -2.52 -17.83 11.70
C GLU A 2 -3.09 -16.48 12.18
N ILE A 3 -2.29 -15.42 12.13
CA ILE A 3 -2.69 -14.06 12.55
C ILE A 3 -3.88 -13.56 11.73
N LEU A 4 -3.88 -13.78 10.42
CA LEU A 4 -4.94 -13.32 9.52
C LEU A 4 -6.23 -14.16 9.59
N HIS A 5 -6.22 -15.25 10.38
CA HIS A 5 -7.40 -16.10 10.62
C HIS A 5 -7.87 -16.08 12.08
N ASP A 6 -7.26 -15.26 12.93
CA ASP A 6 -7.63 -15.15 14.35
C ASP A 6 -7.55 -13.69 14.81
N ALA A 7 -8.70 -13.13 15.15
CA ALA A 7 -8.80 -11.73 15.55
C ALA A 7 -8.01 -11.40 16.83
N ASP A 8 -7.87 -12.35 17.75
CA ASP A 8 -7.16 -12.13 19.00
C ASP A 8 -5.64 -12.12 18.77
N LYS A 9 -5.13 -13.02 17.92
CA LYS A 9 -3.73 -13.02 17.48
C LYS A 9 -3.39 -11.78 16.65
N LEU A 10 -4.32 -11.34 15.80
CA LEU A 10 -4.14 -10.10 15.03
C LEU A 10 -4.03 -8.89 15.96
N VAL A 11 -4.91 -8.78 16.94
CA VAL A 11 -4.85 -7.69 17.95
C VAL A 11 -3.57 -7.76 18.76
N GLU A 12 -3.11 -8.95 19.19
CA GLU A 12 -1.84 -9.11 19.91
C GLU A 12 -0.64 -8.59 19.10
N ALA A 13 -0.59 -8.95 17.81
CA ALA A 13 0.46 -8.45 16.90
C ALA A 13 0.41 -6.93 16.73
N LEU A 14 -0.79 -6.37 16.50
CA LEU A 14 -0.99 -4.92 16.35
C LEU A 14 -0.67 -4.15 17.63
N MET A 15 -1.00 -4.69 18.80
CA MET A 15 -0.63 -4.09 20.09
C MET A 15 0.87 -4.10 20.33
N SER A 16 1.58 -5.12 19.84
CA SER A 16 3.05 -5.14 19.90
C SER A 16 3.63 -3.98 19.05
N VAL A 17 3.14 -3.79 17.83
CA VAL A 17 3.52 -2.67 16.96
C VAL A 17 3.23 -1.33 17.67
N ASN A 18 2.02 -1.16 18.21
CA ASN A 18 1.62 0.07 18.91
C ASN A 18 2.52 0.37 20.12
N THR A 19 2.85 -0.67 20.90
CA THR A 19 3.66 -0.55 22.11
C THR A 19 5.12 -0.20 21.81
N TYR A 20 5.70 -0.73 20.72
CA TYR A 20 7.12 -0.49 20.39
C TYR A 20 7.32 0.79 19.60
N TYR A 21 6.43 1.11 18.67
CA TYR A 21 6.62 2.22 17.71
C TYR A 21 5.84 3.48 18.05
N HIS A 22 4.86 3.41 18.95
CA HIS A 22 4.01 4.55 19.34
C HIS A 22 3.50 5.39 18.16
N PRO A 23 2.91 4.77 17.11
CA PRO A 23 2.53 5.48 15.92
C PRO A 23 1.34 6.42 16.19
N ASP A 24 1.34 7.60 15.56
CA ASP A 24 0.17 8.50 15.54
C ASP A 24 -0.99 7.91 14.75
N GLY A 25 -0.67 7.11 13.72
CA GLY A 25 -1.64 6.38 12.90
C GLY A 25 -1.19 4.94 12.63
N GLN A 26 -2.14 3.99 12.74
CA GLN A 26 -1.85 2.55 12.57
C GLN A 26 -2.92 1.86 11.74
N PRO A 27 -2.56 1.14 10.66
CA PRO A 27 -3.49 0.25 9.98
C PRO A 27 -3.83 -0.96 10.86
N VAL A 28 -5.09 -1.38 10.84
CA VAL A 28 -5.53 -2.60 11.52
C VAL A 28 -5.23 -3.84 10.69
N ILE A 29 -5.32 -3.72 9.37
CA ILE A 29 -4.93 -4.77 8.43
C ILE A 29 -4.33 -4.14 7.18
N PHE A 30 -3.32 -4.81 6.62
CA PHE A 30 -2.78 -4.53 5.30
C PHE A 30 -2.84 -5.83 4.48
N ASP A 31 -4.00 -6.10 3.89
CA ASP A 31 -4.28 -7.32 3.13
C ASP A 31 -5.15 -6.96 1.91
N LEU A 32 -4.51 -6.83 0.76
CA LEU A 32 -5.17 -6.42 -0.49
C LEU A 32 -5.97 -7.55 -1.14
N GLN A 33 -5.99 -8.73 -0.54
CA GLN A 33 -6.68 -9.91 -1.06
C GLN A 33 -8.01 -10.19 -0.34
N LEU A 34 -8.32 -9.44 0.72
CA LEU A 34 -9.51 -9.67 1.54
C LEU A 34 -10.80 -9.57 0.72
N GLU A 35 -10.95 -8.48 -0.05
CA GLU A 35 -12.10 -8.25 -0.92
C GLU A 35 -12.13 -9.26 -2.07
N ALA A 36 -10.98 -9.57 -2.65
CA ALA A 36 -10.86 -10.54 -3.74
C ALA A 36 -11.27 -11.95 -3.30
N GLU A 37 -10.85 -12.37 -2.10
CA GLU A 37 -11.27 -13.65 -1.50
C GLU A 37 -12.78 -13.72 -1.30
N ALA A 38 -13.39 -12.69 -0.74
CA ALA A 38 -14.84 -12.61 -0.56
C ALA A 38 -15.61 -12.63 -1.90
N LEU A 39 -14.99 -12.14 -2.97
CA LEU A 39 -15.53 -12.18 -4.34
C LEU A 39 -15.22 -13.48 -5.09
N GLY A 40 -14.60 -14.47 -4.43
CA GLY A 40 -14.40 -15.82 -4.97
C GLY A 40 -13.04 -16.08 -5.62
N CYS A 41 -12.04 -15.21 -5.42
CA CYS A 41 -10.67 -15.52 -5.75
C CYS A 41 -10.12 -16.60 -4.80
N GLU A 42 -9.45 -17.61 -5.31
CA GLU A 42 -8.68 -18.53 -4.47
C GLU A 42 -7.33 -17.88 -4.13
N LEU A 43 -6.94 -17.96 -2.87
CA LEU A 43 -5.67 -17.44 -2.41
C LEU A 43 -4.64 -18.55 -2.28
N TYR A 44 -3.40 -18.23 -2.63
CA TYR A 44 -2.22 -19.00 -2.25
C TYR A 44 -1.70 -18.49 -0.91
N TRP A 45 -1.50 -19.40 0.01
CA TRP A 45 -0.96 -19.14 1.35
C TRP A 45 0.42 -19.81 1.47
N ASP A 46 1.46 -19.01 1.67
CA ASP A 46 2.81 -19.54 1.88
C ASP A 46 2.86 -20.42 3.11
N GLU A 47 3.46 -21.63 2.98
CA GLU A 47 3.60 -22.57 4.09
C GLU A 47 4.51 -22.02 5.20
N GLY A 48 5.49 -21.17 4.87
CA GLY A 48 6.37 -20.50 5.81
C GLY A 48 5.71 -19.37 6.59
N GLY A 49 4.58 -18.87 6.11
CA GLY A 49 3.80 -17.82 6.78
C GLY A 49 4.46 -16.44 6.84
N LYS A 50 5.54 -16.22 6.12
CA LYS A 50 6.31 -14.97 6.10
C LYS A 50 5.89 -14.03 4.96
N VAL A 51 5.13 -14.54 4.01
CA VAL A 51 4.67 -13.79 2.83
C VAL A 51 3.16 -13.60 2.93
N PRO A 52 2.63 -12.40 2.63
CA PRO A 52 1.19 -12.20 2.59
C PRO A 52 0.54 -13.11 1.53
N PRO A 53 -0.77 -13.43 1.67
CA PRO A 53 -1.46 -14.24 0.69
C PRO A 53 -1.48 -13.55 -0.68
N THR A 54 -1.50 -14.34 -1.76
CA THR A 54 -1.59 -13.84 -3.13
C THR A 54 -2.76 -14.49 -3.85
N VAL A 55 -3.35 -13.79 -4.82
CA VAL A 55 -4.43 -14.34 -5.64
C VAL A 55 -3.86 -15.42 -6.56
N ARG A 56 -4.45 -16.62 -6.51
CA ARG A 56 -4.08 -17.76 -7.33
C ARG A 56 -4.98 -17.94 -8.54
N THR A 57 -6.28 -17.68 -8.40
CA THR A 57 -7.25 -17.84 -9.48
C THR A 57 -8.08 -16.56 -9.61
N HIS A 58 -8.38 -16.23 -10.87
CA HIS A 58 -9.14 -15.04 -11.23
C HIS A 58 -10.51 -15.45 -11.76
N PRO A 59 -11.62 -15.20 -11.06
CA PRO A 59 -12.95 -15.69 -11.44
C PRO A 59 -13.39 -15.31 -12.85
N PHE A 60 -12.88 -14.22 -13.41
CA PHE A 60 -13.27 -13.70 -14.73
C PHE A 60 -12.15 -13.76 -15.75
N GLU A 61 -11.07 -14.53 -15.51
CA GLU A 61 -9.92 -14.65 -16.40
C GLU A 61 -10.32 -15.06 -17.83
N ASN A 62 -11.14 -16.10 -17.93
CA ASN A 62 -11.52 -16.70 -19.20
C ASN A 62 -12.83 -16.15 -19.80
N GLU A 63 -13.59 -15.37 -19.05
CA GLU A 63 -14.89 -14.85 -19.49
C GLU A 63 -15.12 -13.44 -18.97
N LYS A 64 -15.39 -12.48 -19.87
CA LYS A 64 -15.74 -11.12 -19.51
C LYS A 64 -17.12 -11.09 -18.82
N LYS A 65 -17.10 -11.04 -17.51
CA LYS A 65 -18.31 -10.92 -16.69
C LYS A 65 -18.25 -9.65 -15.85
N ILE A 66 -19.39 -9.03 -15.65
CA ILE A 66 -19.56 -8.02 -14.60
C ILE A 66 -20.28 -8.71 -13.45
N PRO A 67 -19.70 -8.72 -12.23
CA PRO A 67 -20.34 -9.32 -11.08
C PRO A 67 -21.68 -8.66 -10.79
N CYS A 68 -22.61 -9.46 -10.26
CA CYS A 68 -23.87 -8.92 -9.75
C CYS A 68 -23.61 -8.10 -8.48
N ARG A 69 -24.35 -7.03 -8.27
CA ARG A 69 -24.33 -6.28 -7.00
C ARG A 69 -24.60 -7.16 -5.77
N CYS A 70 -25.29 -8.28 -5.96
CA CYS A 70 -25.51 -9.27 -4.91
C CYS A 70 -24.23 -10.00 -4.44
N MET A 71 -23.10 -9.76 -5.10
CA MET A 71 -21.77 -10.28 -4.72
C MET A 71 -20.95 -9.26 -3.92
N ILE A 72 -21.45 -8.04 -3.71
CA ILE A 72 -20.75 -7.06 -2.86
C ILE A 72 -20.66 -7.66 -1.45
N PRO A 73 -19.42 -7.74 -0.88
CA PRO A 73 -19.22 -8.39 0.41
C PRO A 73 -20.02 -7.76 1.55
N GLU A 74 -20.49 -8.60 2.45
CA GLU A 74 -21.13 -8.24 3.72
C GLU A 74 -20.23 -8.61 4.91
N GLU A 75 -20.62 -8.25 6.14
CA GLU A 75 -19.79 -8.44 7.34
C GLU A 75 -19.45 -9.91 7.65
N GLU A 76 -20.26 -10.86 7.18
CA GLU A 76 -20.11 -12.30 7.41
C GLU A 76 -19.29 -13.01 6.33
N ASP A 77 -18.92 -12.33 5.25
CA ASP A 77 -18.22 -12.94 4.12
C ASP A 77 -16.72 -13.11 4.37
N GLY A 78 -16.16 -14.23 3.92
CA GLY A 78 -14.73 -14.50 3.96
C GLY A 78 -14.12 -14.27 5.34
N ARG A 79 -13.03 -13.49 5.41
CA ARG A 79 -12.35 -13.13 6.66
C ARG A 79 -12.80 -11.80 7.27
N PHE A 80 -13.83 -11.12 6.73
CA PHE A 80 -14.34 -9.88 7.30
C PHE A 80 -14.74 -10.00 8.77
N PRO A 81 -15.41 -11.08 9.26
CA PRO A 81 -15.73 -11.21 10.67
C PRO A 81 -14.52 -11.11 11.60
N ILE A 82 -13.36 -11.65 11.18
CA ILE A 82 -12.10 -11.63 11.93
C ILE A 82 -11.55 -10.20 11.97
N VAL A 83 -11.48 -9.55 10.81
CA VAL A 83 -10.95 -8.19 10.65
C VAL A 83 -11.80 -7.17 11.42
N LEU A 84 -13.12 -7.22 11.26
CA LEU A 84 -14.05 -6.31 11.93
C LEU A 84 -14.02 -6.49 13.46
N LYS A 85 -13.85 -7.73 13.94
CA LYS A 85 -13.66 -7.99 15.38
C LYS A 85 -12.32 -7.38 15.87
N ALA A 86 -11.26 -7.48 15.09
CA ALA A 86 -9.97 -6.88 15.43
C ALA A 86 -10.07 -5.34 15.44
N MET A 87 -10.74 -4.74 14.46
CA MET A 87 -10.97 -3.29 14.40
C MET A 87 -11.66 -2.75 15.65
N ARG A 88 -12.79 -3.37 16.06
CA ARG A 88 -13.50 -2.99 17.30
C ARG A 88 -12.59 -3.06 18.53
N LYS A 89 -11.81 -4.14 18.67
CA LYS A 89 -10.88 -4.31 19.79
C LYS A 89 -9.75 -3.29 19.80
N MET A 90 -9.13 -3.04 18.65
CA MET A 90 -8.09 -2.03 18.54
C MET A 90 -8.64 -0.63 18.87
N LYS A 91 -9.84 -0.31 18.41
CA LYS A 91 -10.52 0.96 18.75
C LYS A 91 -10.67 1.16 20.26
N GLU A 92 -11.03 0.11 20.98
CA GLU A 92 -11.15 0.16 22.45
C GLU A 92 -9.79 0.33 23.14
N LEU A 93 -8.71 -0.22 22.55
CA LEU A 93 -7.39 -0.28 23.19
C LEU A 93 -6.52 0.97 22.97
N VAL A 94 -6.58 1.57 21.77
CA VAL A 94 -5.60 2.59 21.38
C VAL A 94 -6.18 3.92 20.92
N SER A 95 -7.52 4.08 20.83
CA SER A 95 -8.16 5.24 20.21
C SER A 95 -7.88 6.59 20.89
N GLU A 96 -7.35 6.60 22.12
CA GLU A 96 -6.98 7.84 22.81
C GLU A 96 -5.66 8.45 22.30
N HIS A 97 -4.82 7.64 21.60
CA HIS A 97 -3.45 8.02 21.25
C HIS A 97 -3.08 7.73 19.80
N THR A 98 -3.81 6.82 19.12
CA THR A 98 -3.48 6.36 17.76
C THR A 98 -4.73 6.40 16.89
N ALA A 99 -4.66 7.07 15.75
CA ALA A 99 -5.70 7.01 14.72
C ALA A 99 -5.63 5.66 13.98
N LEU A 100 -6.78 5.01 13.79
CA LEU A 100 -6.85 3.71 13.15
C LEU A 100 -7.24 3.81 11.69
N TYR A 101 -6.40 3.24 10.81
CA TYR A 101 -6.65 3.15 9.38
C TYR A 101 -7.36 1.86 9.02
N GLY A 102 -8.48 1.98 8.29
CA GLY A 102 -9.07 0.90 7.51
C GLY A 102 -8.49 0.92 6.09
N LEU A 103 -7.60 -0.01 5.77
CA LEU A 103 -7.02 -0.12 4.43
C LEU A 103 -7.84 -1.07 3.57
N ILE A 104 -8.11 -0.66 2.35
CA ILE A 104 -8.99 -1.33 1.38
C ILE A 104 -8.24 -1.47 0.07
N CYS A 105 -8.32 -2.62 -0.57
CA CYS A 105 -7.81 -2.81 -1.92
C CYS A 105 -8.47 -1.82 -2.89
N GLY A 106 -7.67 -1.03 -3.61
CA GLY A 106 -8.18 -0.04 -4.55
C GLY A 106 -8.91 -0.67 -5.75
N PRO A 107 -9.82 0.08 -6.40
CA PRO A 107 -10.67 -0.45 -7.47
C PRO A 107 -9.92 -1.09 -8.64
N PHE A 108 -8.74 -0.58 -9.01
CA PHE A 108 -7.98 -1.11 -10.15
C PHE A 108 -7.26 -2.42 -9.80
N THR A 109 -6.59 -2.46 -8.64
CA THR A 109 -5.98 -3.71 -8.14
C THR A 109 -7.04 -4.78 -7.90
N LEU A 110 -8.21 -4.43 -7.34
CA LEU A 110 -9.32 -5.37 -7.17
C LEU A 110 -9.85 -5.88 -8.52
N ALA A 111 -10.00 -5.00 -9.52
CA ALA A 111 -10.39 -5.42 -10.87
C ALA A 111 -9.36 -6.39 -11.48
N SER A 112 -8.06 -6.16 -11.24
CA SER A 112 -6.99 -7.07 -11.66
C SER A 112 -7.07 -8.42 -10.93
N HIS A 113 -7.38 -8.44 -9.63
CA HIS A 113 -7.61 -9.69 -8.89
C HIS A 113 -8.76 -10.51 -9.48
N LEU A 114 -9.81 -9.86 -9.97
CA LEU A 114 -10.97 -10.54 -10.57
C LEU A 114 -10.72 -10.99 -12.01
N ARG A 115 -10.04 -10.17 -12.83
CA ARG A 115 -9.85 -10.38 -14.28
C ARG A 115 -8.50 -10.99 -14.65
N GLY A 116 -7.53 -10.91 -13.77
CA GLY A 116 -6.15 -11.29 -14.06
C GLY A 116 -5.47 -10.32 -15.03
N GLN A 117 -4.42 -10.80 -15.66
CA GLN A 117 -3.61 -10.01 -16.61
C GLN A 117 -4.41 -9.49 -17.83
N MET A 118 -5.50 -10.16 -18.15
CA MET A 118 -6.35 -9.76 -19.27
C MET A 118 -6.99 -8.37 -19.07
N LEU A 119 -7.02 -7.85 -17.84
CA LEU A 119 -7.49 -6.48 -17.56
C LEU A 119 -6.70 -5.44 -18.38
N PHE A 120 -5.37 -5.59 -18.44
CA PHE A 120 -4.51 -4.67 -19.18
C PHE A 120 -4.73 -4.70 -20.69
N MET A 121 -5.06 -5.86 -21.23
CA MET A 121 -5.44 -5.98 -22.66
C MET A 121 -6.82 -5.38 -22.90
N ASP A 122 -7.76 -5.64 -22.00
CA ASP A 122 -9.13 -5.13 -22.11
C ASP A 122 -9.18 -3.58 -22.09
N MET A 123 -8.23 -2.90 -21.44
CA MET A 123 -8.14 -1.43 -21.47
C MET A 123 -7.99 -0.89 -22.89
N TYR A 124 -7.40 -1.65 -23.82
CA TYR A 124 -7.24 -1.27 -25.22
C TYR A 124 -8.36 -1.85 -26.10
N ASP A 125 -8.81 -3.08 -25.82
CA ASP A 125 -9.70 -3.83 -26.68
C ASP A 125 -11.18 -3.64 -26.34
N ASP A 126 -11.51 -3.34 -25.08
CA ASP A 126 -12.90 -3.26 -24.58
C ASP A 126 -13.03 -2.32 -23.37
N ALA A 127 -12.81 -1.04 -23.63
CA ALA A 127 -12.88 0.01 -22.59
C ALA A 127 -14.23 0.02 -21.85
N ASP A 128 -15.33 -0.30 -22.52
CA ASP A 128 -16.67 -0.35 -21.91
C ASP A 128 -16.77 -1.44 -20.83
N TYR A 129 -16.12 -2.59 -21.05
CA TYR A 129 -16.04 -3.64 -20.05
C TYR A 129 -15.24 -3.18 -18.83
N VAL A 130 -14.06 -2.56 -19.06
CA VAL A 130 -13.21 -2.05 -18.00
C VAL A 130 -13.95 -1.03 -17.15
N HIS A 131 -14.62 -0.05 -17.76
CA HIS A 131 -15.44 0.94 -17.02
C HIS A 131 -16.49 0.27 -16.12
N LYS A 132 -17.17 -0.76 -16.62
CA LYS A 132 -18.20 -1.48 -15.84
C LYS A 132 -17.59 -2.28 -14.69
N LEU A 133 -16.44 -2.92 -14.91
CA LEU A 133 -15.74 -3.67 -13.88
C LEU A 133 -15.21 -2.74 -12.78
N ILE A 134 -14.59 -1.61 -13.16
CA ILE A 134 -14.14 -0.57 -12.22
C ILE A 134 -15.32 0.01 -11.43
N ALA A 135 -16.46 0.27 -12.08
CA ALA A 135 -17.66 0.74 -11.38
C ALA A 135 -18.15 -0.25 -10.33
N PHE A 136 -18.11 -1.56 -10.62
CA PHE A 136 -18.42 -2.59 -9.63
C PHE A 136 -17.39 -2.61 -8.49
N CYS A 137 -16.09 -2.60 -8.79
CA CYS A 137 -15.03 -2.58 -7.77
C CYS A 137 -15.12 -1.34 -6.88
N LYS A 138 -15.45 -0.17 -7.45
CA LYS A 138 -15.73 1.05 -6.68
C LYS A 138 -16.87 0.86 -5.69
N GLU A 139 -17.97 0.19 -6.08
CA GLU A 139 -19.08 -0.11 -5.17
C GLU A 139 -18.66 -1.05 -4.04
N VAL A 140 -17.81 -2.05 -4.32
CA VAL A 140 -17.21 -2.90 -3.29
C VAL A 140 -16.38 -2.07 -2.32
N CYS A 141 -15.48 -1.23 -2.82
CA CYS A 141 -14.65 -0.34 -1.99
C CYS A 141 -15.50 0.58 -1.09
N ALA A 142 -16.59 1.13 -1.62
CA ALA A 142 -17.49 1.98 -0.84
C ALA A 142 -18.22 1.20 0.26
N SER A 143 -18.66 -0.05 -0.02
CA SER A 143 -19.31 -0.93 0.95
C SER A 143 -18.35 -1.31 2.07
N VAL A 144 -17.12 -1.72 1.74
CA VAL A 144 -16.08 -2.08 2.72
C VAL A 144 -15.70 -0.87 3.57
N ALA A 145 -15.56 0.32 2.97
CA ALA A 145 -15.32 1.55 3.72
C ALA A 145 -16.40 1.81 4.77
N GLN A 146 -17.67 1.63 4.39
CA GLN A 146 -18.79 1.79 5.33
C GLN A 146 -18.74 0.75 6.47
N MET A 147 -18.40 -0.51 6.18
CA MET A 147 -18.21 -1.54 7.20
C MET A 147 -17.07 -1.16 8.17
N TYR A 148 -15.94 -0.68 7.68
CA TYR A 148 -14.80 -0.29 8.50
C TYR A 148 -15.12 0.89 9.39
N LEU A 149 -15.81 1.92 8.88
CA LEU A 149 -16.26 3.06 9.67
C LEU A 149 -17.23 2.66 10.79
N GLN A 150 -18.16 1.76 10.52
CA GLN A 150 -19.08 1.23 11.52
C GLN A 150 -18.37 0.41 12.61
N ASN A 151 -17.18 -0.10 12.30
CA ASN A 151 -16.34 -0.87 13.21
C ASN A 151 -15.19 -0.06 13.81
N GLY A 152 -15.24 1.28 13.73
CA GLY A 152 -14.43 2.19 14.52
C GLY A 152 -13.16 2.70 13.86
N MET A 153 -13.00 2.55 12.55
CA MET A 153 -11.85 3.15 11.85
C MET A 153 -12.01 4.65 11.73
N ASP A 154 -10.92 5.38 11.95
CA ASP A 154 -10.88 6.85 11.94
C ASP A 154 -10.57 7.40 10.56
N ILE A 155 -9.81 6.66 9.77
CA ILE A 155 -9.30 7.03 8.44
C ILE A 155 -9.54 5.86 7.49
N ILE A 156 -9.96 6.16 6.27
CA ILE A 156 -10.06 5.15 5.20
C ILE A 156 -8.95 5.38 4.19
N GLY A 157 -8.16 4.33 3.94
CA GLY A 157 -7.12 4.33 2.93
C GLY A 157 -7.41 3.33 1.81
N TYR A 158 -7.37 3.79 0.55
CA TYR A 158 -7.38 2.89 -0.61
C TYR A 158 -5.95 2.62 -1.03
N VAL A 159 -5.59 1.35 -1.12
CA VAL A 159 -4.24 0.90 -1.51
C VAL A 159 -4.32 0.31 -2.91
N ASP A 160 -3.73 0.98 -3.88
CA ASP A 160 -3.82 0.57 -5.29
C ASP A 160 -2.44 0.62 -5.98
N PRO A 161 -1.58 -0.39 -5.74
CA PRO A 161 -0.22 -0.42 -6.28
C PRO A 161 -0.18 -0.42 -7.80
N LEU A 162 -1.20 -0.97 -8.47
CA LEU A 162 -1.23 -1.05 -9.92
C LEU A 162 -1.41 0.32 -10.60
N LEU A 163 -1.76 1.38 -9.86
CA LEU A 163 -1.77 2.75 -10.40
C LEU A 163 -0.37 3.22 -10.81
N SER A 164 0.70 2.65 -10.25
CA SER A 164 2.08 2.93 -10.68
C SER A 164 2.46 2.21 -11.99
N GLN A 165 1.67 1.22 -12.42
CA GLN A 165 1.96 0.35 -13.57
C GLN A 165 1.24 0.78 -14.86
N ILE A 166 0.37 1.77 -14.81
CA ILE A 166 -0.39 2.26 -15.96
C ILE A 166 -0.13 3.76 -16.19
N SER A 167 -0.39 4.23 -17.40
CA SER A 167 -0.15 5.62 -17.74
C SER A 167 -1.16 6.57 -17.09
N SER A 168 -0.78 7.85 -16.97
CA SER A 168 -1.68 8.91 -16.48
C SER A 168 -2.97 9.01 -17.29
N GLU A 169 -2.89 8.78 -18.61
CA GLU A 169 -4.06 8.81 -19.50
C GLU A 169 -5.04 7.67 -19.17
N HIS A 170 -4.52 6.49 -18.86
CA HIS A 170 -5.37 5.36 -18.46
C HIS A 170 -5.99 5.58 -17.07
N ILE A 171 -5.23 6.15 -16.14
CA ILE A 171 -5.77 6.55 -14.83
C ILE A 171 -6.89 7.58 -15.02
N GLU A 172 -6.66 8.59 -15.84
CA GLU A 172 -7.67 9.61 -16.12
C GLU A 172 -8.93 9.04 -16.78
N MET A 173 -8.74 8.11 -17.73
CA MET A 173 -9.85 7.50 -18.47
C MET A 173 -10.72 6.61 -17.59
N PHE A 174 -10.12 5.74 -16.79
CA PHE A 174 -10.84 4.65 -16.12
C PHE A 174 -11.10 4.89 -14.62
N LEU A 175 -10.29 5.71 -13.95
CA LEU A 175 -10.21 5.70 -12.49
C LEU A 175 -10.43 7.07 -11.83
N LEU A 176 -10.14 8.18 -12.53
CA LEU A 176 -10.24 9.52 -11.95
C LEU A 176 -11.61 9.77 -11.31
N ASP A 177 -12.68 9.54 -12.05
CA ASP A 177 -14.04 9.78 -11.56
C ASP A 177 -14.43 8.79 -10.45
N ALA A 178 -14.01 7.52 -10.59
CA ALA A 178 -14.30 6.48 -9.59
C ALA A 178 -13.70 6.84 -8.22
N TYR A 179 -12.44 7.26 -8.20
CA TYR A 179 -11.77 7.70 -6.96
C TYR A 179 -12.31 9.03 -6.44
N ALA A 180 -12.57 10.00 -7.33
CA ALA A 180 -13.16 11.28 -6.92
C ALA A 180 -14.51 11.09 -6.22
N GLU A 181 -15.35 10.15 -6.67
CA GLU A 181 -16.60 9.78 -6.01
C GLU A 181 -16.37 9.13 -4.64
N LEU A 182 -15.40 8.19 -4.52
CA LEU A 182 -15.05 7.55 -3.25
C LEU A 182 -14.58 8.58 -2.21
N PHE A 183 -13.64 9.44 -2.56
CA PHE A 183 -13.13 10.47 -1.66
C PHE A 183 -14.19 11.53 -1.32
N GLN A 184 -15.01 11.93 -2.31
CA GLN A 184 -16.11 12.85 -2.03
C GLN A 184 -17.14 12.25 -1.06
N HIS A 185 -17.41 10.94 -1.15
CA HIS A 185 -18.28 10.26 -0.21
C HIS A 185 -17.70 10.31 1.22
N LEU A 186 -16.43 9.96 1.41
CA LEU A 186 -15.76 10.03 2.71
C LEU A 186 -15.75 11.46 3.27
N LYS A 187 -15.51 12.45 2.42
CA LYS A 187 -15.55 13.87 2.81
C LYS A 187 -16.94 14.30 3.31
N THR A 188 -18.01 13.82 2.68
CA THR A 188 -19.39 14.09 3.17
C THR A 188 -19.68 13.43 4.52
N CYS A 189 -18.98 12.34 4.83
CA CYS A 189 -19.03 11.66 6.12
C CYS A 189 -18.08 12.28 7.16
N HIS A 190 -17.30 13.32 6.80
CA HIS A 190 -16.25 13.93 7.63
C HIS A 190 -15.16 12.93 8.05
N VAL A 191 -14.82 12.01 7.18
CA VAL A 191 -13.78 10.98 7.39
C VAL A 191 -12.57 11.33 6.53
N PRO A 192 -11.36 11.47 7.12
CA PRO A 192 -10.14 11.63 6.36
C PRO A 192 -9.88 10.43 5.44
N SER A 193 -9.35 10.72 4.27
CA SER A 193 -9.07 9.73 3.24
C SER A 193 -7.60 9.71 2.85
N CYS A 194 -7.08 8.52 2.53
CA CYS A 194 -5.74 8.35 2.03
C CYS A 194 -5.72 7.50 0.77
N LEU A 195 -4.88 7.86 -0.19
CA LEU A 195 -4.53 7.02 -1.33
C LEU A 195 -3.09 6.54 -1.17
N PHE A 196 -2.89 5.22 -1.11
CA PHE A 196 -1.56 4.59 -1.05
C PHE A 196 -1.22 4.01 -2.42
N VAL A 197 -0.10 4.44 -3.00
CA VAL A 197 0.37 3.93 -4.28
C VAL A 197 1.80 3.43 -4.13
N CYS A 198 1.97 2.10 -4.11
CA CYS A 198 3.27 1.47 -4.10
C CYS A 198 3.87 1.43 -5.52
N GLY A 199 5.20 1.44 -5.61
CA GLY A 199 5.93 1.52 -6.87
C GLY A 199 6.12 2.96 -7.36
N ASP A 200 6.90 3.13 -8.42
CA ASP A 200 7.23 4.45 -8.95
C ASP A 200 5.99 5.12 -9.60
N ALA A 201 5.33 5.96 -8.83
CA ALA A 201 4.18 6.74 -9.27
C ALA A 201 4.54 8.17 -9.71
N THR A 202 5.83 8.49 -9.91
CA THR A 202 6.30 9.85 -10.22
C THR A 202 5.56 10.46 -11.41
N ALA A 203 5.38 9.70 -12.49
CA ALA A 203 4.66 10.17 -13.68
C ALA A 203 3.16 10.42 -13.45
N ASN A 204 2.60 9.86 -12.39
CA ASN A 204 1.16 9.85 -12.11
C ASN A 204 0.74 10.81 -10.98
N LEU A 205 1.68 11.45 -10.29
CA LEU A 205 1.42 12.28 -9.10
C LEU A 205 0.29 13.31 -9.35
N GLU A 206 0.31 13.98 -10.50
CA GLU A 206 -0.69 15.02 -10.80
C GLU A 206 -2.10 14.46 -10.94
N VAL A 207 -2.28 13.35 -11.67
CA VAL A 207 -3.60 12.73 -11.84
C VAL A 207 -4.09 12.10 -10.53
N LEU A 208 -3.20 11.55 -9.70
CA LEU A 208 -3.53 11.01 -8.37
C LEU A 208 -4.03 12.12 -7.43
N CYS A 209 -3.35 13.28 -7.39
CA CYS A 209 -3.81 14.42 -6.59
C CYS A 209 -5.15 15.00 -7.12
N ARG A 210 -5.42 14.92 -8.43
CA ARG A 210 -6.71 15.37 -9.03
C ARG A 210 -7.89 14.50 -8.58
N MET A 211 -7.66 13.28 -8.09
CA MET A 211 -8.68 12.44 -7.44
C MET A 211 -9.17 13.05 -6.11
N LYS A 212 -8.39 13.97 -5.52
CA LYS A 212 -8.66 14.70 -4.27
C LYS A 212 -8.76 13.82 -3.01
N PRO A 213 -7.80 12.90 -2.76
CA PRO A 213 -7.65 12.35 -1.44
C PRO A 213 -7.24 13.47 -0.47
N ASP A 214 -7.45 13.28 0.84
CA ASP A 214 -6.89 14.19 1.85
C ASP A 214 -5.37 13.95 2.01
N CYS A 215 -4.90 12.71 1.81
CA CYS A 215 -3.49 12.34 1.83
C CYS A 215 -3.15 11.43 0.63
N LEU A 216 -2.00 11.68 0.00
CA LEU A 216 -1.37 10.77 -0.98
C LEU A 216 -0.10 10.19 -0.35
N SER A 217 -0.08 8.89 -0.08
CA SER A 217 1.10 8.17 0.40
C SER A 217 1.83 7.50 -0.76
N VAL A 218 3.13 7.78 -0.87
CA VAL A 218 3.96 7.38 -2.01
C VAL A 218 5.06 6.40 -1.59
N ASP A 219 5.49 5.62 -2.56
CA ASP A 219 6.56 4.62 -2.44
C ASP A 219 7.96 5.25 -2.33
N GLU A 220 8.92 4.46 -1.85
CA GLU A 220 10.33 4.85 -1.68
C GLU A 220 11.02 5.31 -2.96
N ASN A 221 10.48 4.95 -4.14
CA ASN A 221 11.01 5.33 -5.45
C ASN A 221 10.61 6.75 -5.88
N VAL A 222 9.70 7.39 -5.16
CA VAL A 222 9.22 8.74 -5.46
C VAL A 222 10.05 9.79 -4.71
N CYS A 223 10.51 10.82 -5.41
CA CYS A 223 11.19 11.96 -4.79
C CYS A 223 10.21 12.79 -3.94
N MET A 224 10.42 12.84 -2.62
CA MET A 224 9.50 13.52 -1.69
C MET A 224 9.38 15.02 -1.97
N LYS A 225 10.47 15.68 -2.34
CA LYS A 225 10.46 17.11 -2.69
C LYS A 225 9.55 17.41 -3.89
N ASP A 226 9.63 16.58 -4.94
CA ASP A 226 8.86 16.76 -6.17
C ASP A 226 7.38 16.39 -5.90
N ALA A 227 7.14 15.33 -5.14
CA ALA A 227 5.81 14.93 -4.72
C ALA A 227 5.12 16.02 -3.87
N LEU A 228 5.83 16.62 -2.91
CA LEU A 228 5.31 17.71 -2.10
C LEU A 228 4.89 18.93 -2.95
N ALA A 229 5.70 19.28 -3.96
CA ALA A 229 5.37 20.39 -4.85
C ALA A 229 4.06 20.15 -5.61
N VAL A 230 3.79 18.90 -6.02
CA VAL A 230 2.53 18.52 -6.66
C VAL A 230 1.40 18.48 -5.64
N CYS A 231 1.58 17.83 -4.49
CA CYS A 231 0.56 17.73 -3.45
C CYS A 231 0.06 19.10 -2.98
N ARG A 232 0.95 20.04 -2.73
CA ARG A 232 0.60 21.43 -2.35
C ARG A 232 -0.26 22.15 -3.40
N LYS A 233 -0.06 21.89 -4.68
CA LYS A 233 -0.86 22.46 -5.77
C LYS A 233 -2.35 22.04 -5.68
N TYR A 234 -2.62 20.88 -5.11
CA TYR A 234 -3.95 20.29 -5.01
C TYR A 234 -4.53 20.25 -3.59
N ASP A 235 -3.82 20.83 -2.61
CA ASP A 235 -4.21 20.82 -1.18
C ASP A 235 -4.34 19.38 -0.62
N VAL A 236 -3.32 18.56 -0.92
CA VAL A 236 -3.21 17.15 -0.49
C VAL A 236 -2.01 17.00 0.44
N VAL A 237 -2.18 16.33 1.56
CA VAL A 237 -1.09 15.97 2.48
C VAL A 237 -0.22 14.89 1.84
N LEU A 238 1.11 15.01 1.95
CA LEU A 238 2.04 13.99 1.46
C LEU A 238 2.34 12.96 2.55
N GLY A 239 2.24 11.67 2.23
CA GLY A 239 2.63 10.55 3.08
C GLY A 239 3.81 9.76 2.50
N GLY A 240 4.59 9.12 3.35
CA GLY A 240 5.69 8.22 2.93
C GLY A 240 7.03 8.70 3.53
N ASN A 241 8.19 8.29 3.03
CA ASN A 241 8.42 7.13 2.14
C ASN A 241 9.79 6.50 2.51
N ILE A 242 9.89 6.11 3.81
CA ILE A 242 11.12 5.49 4.30
C ILE A 242 11.41 4.23 3.47
N GLN A 243 12.64 4.09 2.99
CA GLN A 243 13.08 2.95 2.18
C GLN A 243 13.00 1.65 2.97
N LEU A 244 12.31 0.67 2.40
CA LEU A 244 11.97 -0.58 3.07
C LEU A 244 13.17 -1.54 3.18
N THR A 245 13.78 -1.85 2.03
CA THR A 245 14.79 -2.91 1.96
C THR A 245 16.16 -2.40 2.40
N ILE A 246 16.64 -1.34 1.77
CA ILE A 246 17.99 -0.83 2.04
C ILE A 246 18.09 -0.24 3.44
N THR A 247 17.11 0.56 3.84
CA THR A 247 17.16 1.32 5.10
C THR A 247 16.53 0.56 6.24
N MET A 248 15.23 0.16 6.12
CA MET A 248 14.52 -0.45 7.25
C MET A 248 14.99 -1.87 7.55
N LEU A 249 15.20 -2.70 6.52
CA LEU A 249 15.55 -4.11 6.71
C LEU A 249 17.06 -4.31 6.93
N HIS A 250 17.90 -3.70 6.08
CA HIS A 250 19.34 -3.94 6.08
C HIS A 250 20.17 -2.81 6.69
N GLY A 251 19.58 -1.63 6.85
CA GLY A 251 20.26 -0.48 7.46
C GLY A 251 20.36 -0.58 8.98
N SER A 252 21.24 0.22 9.57
CA SER A 252 21.35 0.42 11.00
C SER A 252 20.25 1.35 11.55
N SER A 253 20.13 1.44 12.87
CA SER A 253 19.24 2.44 13.49
C SER A 253 19.61 3.87 13.10
N GLN A 254 20.91 4.17 12.90
CA GLN A 254 21.38 5.48 12.46
C GLN A 254 20.96 5.77 11.00
N ASP A 255 21.00 4.77 10.11
CA ASP A 255 20.52 4.92 8.74
C ASP A 255 19.02 5.25 8.71
N ASN A 256 18.24 4.58 9.56
CA ASN A 256 16.81 4.84 9.69
C ASN A 256 16.51 6.22 10.24
N MET A 257 17.22 6.67 11.28
CA MET A 257 17.12 8.05 11.78
C MET A 257 17.50 9.06 10.70
N LYS A 258 18.59 8.82 9.97
CA LYS A 258 19.05 9.71 8.90
C LYS A 258 18.02 9.81 7.77
N ALA A 259 17.43 8.70 7.36
CA ALA A 259 16.38 8.69 6.33
C ALA A 259 15.18 9.55 6.73
N VAL A 260 14.73 9.48 7.98
CA VAL A 260 13.64 10.33 8.50
C VAL A 260 14.05 11.81 8.46
N ILE A 261 15.25 12.15 8.95
CA ILE A 261 15.77 13.52 8.90
C ILE A 261 15.81 14.05 7.47
N ASP A 262 16.28 13.23 6.53
CA ASP A 262 16.38 13.62 5.11
C ASP A 262 15.02 13.85 4.47
N ILE A 263 14.01 13.03 4.80
CA ILE A 263 12.63 13.24 4.34
C ILE A 263 12.09 14.58 4.87
N ILE A 264 12.26 14.86 6.16
CA ILE A 264 11.80 16.11 6.78
C ILE A 264 12.50 17.31 6.13
N GLU A 265 13.81 17.23 5.88
CA GLU A 265 14.58 18.30 5.22
C GLU A 265 14.17 18.50 3.76
N GLN A 266 13.96 17.43 2.99
CA GLN A 266 13.46 17.50 1.62
C GLN A 266 12.08 18.17 1.55
N CYS A 267 11.27 17.97 2.57
CA CYS A 267 9.94 18.55 2.70
C CYS A 267 9.93 19.89 3.47
N GLU A 268 11.09 20.52 3.67
CA GLU A 268 11.22 21.85 4.29
C GLU A 268 10.62 21.96 5.71
N GLY A 269 10.46 20.83 6.42
CA GLY A 269 9.86 20.79 7.77
C GLY A 269 8.39 21.20 7.78
N THR A 270 7.64 20.95 6.72
CA THR A 270 6.21 21.30 6.62
C THR A 270 5.34 20.43 7.53
N ASP A 271 4.21 20.99 7.97
CA ASP A 271 3.17 20.25 8.69
C ASP A 271 2.29 19.40 7.74
N ASP A 272 2.44 19.57 6.41
CA ASP A 272 1.70 18.81 5.38
C ASP A 272 2.38 17.48 5.04
N LEU A 273 2.92 16.77 6.05
CA LEU A 273 3.73 15.57 5.87
C LEU A 273 3.37 14.50 6.91
N ILE A 274 3.18 13.27 6.43
CA ILE A 274 3.08 12.07 7.26
C ILE A 274 4.28 11.17 6.98
N ILE A 275 5.15 10.95 7.97
CA ILE A 275 6.29 10.04 7.85
C ILE A 275 5.79 8.61 8.02
N SER A 276 6.04 7.78 7.03
CA SER A 276 5.70 6.36 7.08
C SER A 276 6.67 5.52 6.23
N PRO A 277 6.69 4.19 6.39
CA PRO A 277 7.32 3.31 5.40
C PRO A 277 6.74 3.56 4.00
N GLY A 278 7.57 3.38 2.96
CA GLY A 278 7.15 3.63 1.58
C GLY A 278 6.09 2.64 1.05
N CYS A 279 5.95 1.48 1.67
CA CYS A 279 4.91 0.48 1.40
C CYS A 279 4.79 -0.47 2.60
N ASP A 280 4.28 -1.69 2.39
CA ASP A 280 4.23 -2.74 3.39
C ASP A 280 5.63 -3.11 3.90
N MET A 281 5.80 -3.07 5.21
CA MET A 281 7.09 -3.24 5.85
C MET A 281 7.53 -4.72 5.80
N PRO A 282 8.78 -5.03 5.38
CA PRO A 282 9.28 -6.40 5.38
C PRO A 282 9.16 -7.08 6.74
N PHE A 283 8.84 -8.38 6.73
CA PHE A 283 8.58 -9.15 7.95
C PHE A 283 9.77 -9.17 8.95
N ASP A 284 10.99 -9.24 8.45
CA ASP A 284 12.20 -9.39 9.27
C ASP A 284 12.88 -8.02 9.59
N VAL A 285 12.18 -6.88 9.44
CA VAL A 285 12.72 -5.55 9.84
C VAL A 285 13.05 -5.56 11.34
N PRO A 286 14.30 -5.20 11.73
CA PRO A 286 14.66 -5.07 13.12
C PRO A 286 13.78 -4.07 13.87
N VAL A 287 13.27 -4.47 15.05
CA VAL A 287 12.36 -3.61 15.86
C VAL A 287 13.02 -2.28 16.21
N GLU A 288 14.33 -2.28 16.48
CA GLU A 288 15.12 -1.08 16.77
C GLU A 288 15.13 -0.07 15.63
N ASN A 289 14.97 -0.49 14.37
CA ASN A 289 14.94 0.41 13.22
C ASN A 289 13.62 1.20 13.18
N GLY A 290 12.49 0.56 13.48
CA GLY A 290 11.21 1.28 13.64
C GLY A 290 11.20 2.24 14.82
N ILE A 291 11.81 1.83 15.96
CA ILE A 291 11.99 2.71 17.14
C ILE A 291 12.86 3.92 16.77
N ALA A 292 13.93 3.71 15.99
CA ALA A 292 14.82 4.78 15.54
C ALA A 292 14.07 5.80 14.66
N CYS A 293 13.18 5.36 13.77
CA CYS A 293 12.33 6.25 12.99
C CYS A 293 11.44 7.12 13.92
N TYR A 294 10.78 6.51 14.89
CA TYR A 294 9.97 7.25 15.87
C TYR A 294 10.79 8.29 16.64
N GLN A 295 11.99 7.90 17.12
CA GLN A 295 12.88 8.82 17.83
C GLN A 295 13.32 10.01 16.95
N ALA A 296 13.59 9.76 15.67
CA ALA A 296 13.99 10.82 14.74
C ALA A 296 12.88 11.84 14.48
N VAL A 297 11.62 11.43 14.54
CA VAL A 297 10.48 12.35 14.43
C VAL A 297 10.28 13.13 15.74
N THR A 298 10.28 12.44 16.89
CA THR A 298 9.93 13.04 18.18
C THR A 298 11.04 13.88 18.80
N ASP A 299 12.30 13.60 18.47
CA ASP A 299 13.49 14.32 18.97
C ASP A 299 14.37 14.85 17.82
N TYR A 300 13.71 15.41 16.81
CA TYR A 300 14.30 15.81 15.53
C TYR A 300 15.60 16.61 15.69
N GLU A 301 15.60 17.70 16.48
CA GLU A 301 16.76 18.61 16.59
C GLU A 301 17.99 17.93 17.21
N ASN A 302 17.80 17.10 18.23
CA ASN A 302 18.90 16.39 18.87
C ASN A 302 19.43 15.28 17.97
N VAL A 303 18.56 14.50 17.33
CA VAL A 303 18.93 13.44 16.37
C VAL A 303 19.65 14.04 15.17
N LYS A 304 19.15 15.12 14.58
CA LYS A 304 19.81 15.84 13.48
C LYS A 304 21.21 16.30 13.87
N THR A 305 21.37 16.86 15.06
CA THR A 305 22.68 17.31 15.55
C THR A 305 23.63 16.12 15.74
N ALA A 306 23.14 15.02 16.32
CA ALA A 306 23.94 13.83 16.57
C ALA A 306 24.42 13.17 15.27
N LEU A 307 23.61 13.22 14.21
CA LEU A 307 23.91 12.65 12.90
C LEU A 307 24.57 13.62 11.91
N GLN A 308 24.95 14.83 12.34
CA GLN A 308 25.50 15.86 11.46
C GLN A 308 26.68 15.40 10.60
N TYR A 309 27.48 14.46 11.10
CA TYR A 309 28.68 13.92 10.43
C TYR A 309 28.52 12.42 10.12
N TYR A 310 27.32 11.90 10.26
CA TYR A 310 27.03 10.51 9.92
C TYR A 310 26.93 10.35 8.41
N ASP A 311 27.77 9.47 7.86
CA ASP A 311 27.73 9.06 6.46
C ASP A 311 27.32 7.58 6.44
N PRO A 312 26.17 7.23 5.84
CA PRO A 312 25.74 5.85 5.74
C PRO A 312 26.80 5.00 5.03
N GLU A 313 27.36 4.01 5.68
CA GLU A 313 28.22 3.03 5.03
C GLU A 313 27.34 2.16 4.11
N GLN A 314 27.43 2.39 2.81
CA GLN A 314 26.83 1.49 1.82
C GLN A 314 27.69 0.21 1.75
N THR A 315 27.48 -0.70 2.67
CA THR A 315 28.02 -2.06 2.56
C THR A 315 27.12 -2.87 1.64
N PHE A 316 27.30 -2.71 0.34
CA PHE A 316 26.85 -3.73 -0.59
C PHE A 316 27.94 -4.81 -0.59
N ASP A 317 27.63 -6.01 -0.10
CA ASP A 317 28.44 -7.17 -0.41
C ASP A 317 28.51 -7.28 -1.93
N ASP A 318 29.72 -7.43 -2.47
CA ASP A 318 29.94 -7.68 -3.90
C ASP A 318 29.25 -9.01 -4.27
N VAL A 319 28.00 -8.94 -4.68
CA VAL A 319 27.27 -10.10 -5.20
C VAL A 319 27.73 -10.31 -6.63
N GLU A 320 28.54 -11.33 -6.87
CA GLU A 320 28.84 -11.79 -8.22
C GLU A 320 27.54 -12.33 -8.86
N ILE A 321 26.99 -11.56 -9.81
CA ILE A 321 25.85 -11.98 -10.62
C ILE A 321 26.40 -12.75 -11.83
N GLU A 322 26.14 -14.05 -11.93
CA GLU A 322 26.36 -14.79 -13.17
C GLU A 322 25.34 -14.31 -14.22
N LEU A 323 25.83 -13.52 -15.17
CA LEU A 323 25.05 -13.08 -16.32
C LEU A 323 24.95 -14.21 -17.34
N LEU A 324 23.79 -14.39 -17.96
CA LEU A 324 23.62 -15.30 -19.09
C LEU A 324 24.47 -14.85 -20.28
N HIS A 325 25.00 -15.81 -21.05
CA HIS A 325 25.67 -15.51 -22.31
C HIS A 325 24.64 -15.16 -23.39
N TYR A 326 24.28 -13.88 -23.49
CA TYR A 326 23.22 -13.40 -24.39
C TYR A 326 23.54 -13.64 -25.88
N ASP A 327 24.80 -13.71 -26.25
CA ASP A 327 25.23 -13.95 -27.64
C ASP A 327 24.91 -15.36 -28.16
N ASP A 328 24.65 -16.32 -27.26
CA ASP A 328 24.39 -17.71 -27.58
C ASP A 328 22.89 -18.06 -27.63
N LEU A 329 22.03 -17.07 -27.39
CA LEU A 329 20.57 -17.29 -27.27
C LEU A 329 19.91 -17.44 -28.66
N GLN A 330 19.23 -18.55 -28.85
CA GLN A 330 18.46 -18.85 -30.09
C GLN A 330 17.01 -18.34 -30.02
N ARG A 331 16.57 -17.79 -28.89
CA ARG A 331 15.23 -17.26 -28.66
C ARG A 331 15.31 -15.98 -27.84
N PRO A 332 14.38 -15.02 -28.03
CA PRO A 332 14.26 -13.88 -27.13
C PRO A 332 14.05 -14.36 -25.71
N ILE A 333 14.76 -13.74 -24.75
CA ILE A 333 14.56 -13.92 -23.32
C ILE A 333 14.07 -12.59 -22.76
N VAL A 334 13.11 -12.67 -21.84
CA VAL A 334 12.71 -11.55 -20.99
C VAL A 334 13.25 -11.86 -19.60
N GLU A 335 14.16 -11.03 -19.12
CA GLU A 335 14.65 -11.08 -17.75
C GLU A 335 13.97 -9.98 -16.93
N VAL A 336 13.44 -10.36 -15.78
CA VAL A 336 12.82 -9.43 -14.86
C VAL A 336 13.68 -9.37 -13.60
N PHE A 337 14.30 -8.21 -13.37
CA PHE A 337 15.05 -7.94 -12.16
C PHE A 337 14.12 -7.26 -11.17
N THR A 338 13.91 -7.92 -10.03
CA THR A 338 13.09 -7.38 -8.94
C THR A 338 13.87 -7.46 -7.63
N LEU A 339 13.50 -6.66 -6.67
CA LEU A 339 13.87 -6.93 -5.27
C LEU A 339 13.27 -8.28 -4.85
N ASP A 340 13.74 -8.85 -3.75
CA ASP A 340 13.16 -10.10 -3.23
C ASP A 340 11.65 -9.92 -3.07
N SER A 341 10.86 -10.70 -3.83
CA SER A 341 9.40 -10.61 -3.81
C SER A 341 8.79 -10.84 -2.42
N ARG A 342 9.55 -11.49 -1.50
CA ARG A 342 9.15 -11.67 -0.10
C ARG A 342 9.19 -10.37 0.70
N THR A 343 9.88 -9.35 0.21
CA THR A 343 10.10 -8.08 0.89
C THR A 343 9.51 -6.88 0.14
N CYS A 344 8.99 -7.09 -1.06
CA CYS A 344 8.49 -6.02 -1.92
C CYS A 344 7.16 -6.41 -2.59
N ALA A 345 6.06 -5.85 -2.11
CA ALA A 345 4.72 -6.11 -2.67
C ALA A 345 4.61 -5.71 -4.15
N ALA A 346 5.15 -4.55 -4.54
CA ALA A 346 5.16 -4.10 -5.94
C ALA A 346 5.92 -5.08 -6.85
N CYS A 347 7.05 -5.65 -6.37
CA CYS A 347 7.80 -6.67 -7.10
C CYS A 347 7.00 -7.96 -7.27
N THR A 348 6.25 -8.38 -6.25
CA THR A 348 5.36 -9.55 -6.33
C THR A 348 4.31 -9.37 -7.43
N TYR A 349 3.68 -8.21 -7.51
CA TYR A 349 2.71 -7.90 -8.57
C TYR A 349 3.37 -7.92 -9.95
N THR A 350 4.54 -7.30 -10.10
CA THR A 350 5.29 -7.28 -11.37
C THR A 350 5.67 -8.69 -11.82
N MET A 351 6.16 -9.53 -10.90
CA MET A 351 6.53 -10.92 -11.21
C MET A 351 5.32 -11.76 -11.63
N ASN A 352 4.15 -11.53 -11.06
CA ASN A 352 2.94 -12.24 -11.43
C ASN A 352 2.38 -11.80 -12.80
N MET A 353 2.85 -10.66 -13.34
CA MET A 353 2.44 -10.16 -14.67
C MET A 353 3.34 -10.63 -15.82
N VAL A 354 4.46 -11.27 -15.56
CA VAL A 354 5.42 -11.77 -16.55
C VAL A 354 5.36 -13.29 -16.68
#